data_a404d51a56af8c9dcef80b1d7e55e298
#
_entry.id   a404d51a56af8c9dcef80b1d7e55e298
#
_cell.length_a   1.000
_cell.length_b   1.000
_cell.length_c   1.000
_cell.angle_alpha   90.00
_cell.angle_beta   90.00
_cell.angle_gamma   90.00
#
_symmetry.space_group_name_H-M   'P 1'
#
loop_
_entity.id
_entity.type
_entity.pdbx_description
1 polymer ?
#
loop_
_entity_poly.entity_id
_entity_poly.type
_entity_poly.pdbx_seq_one_letter_code
_entity_poly.pdbx_strand_id
1 'polypeptide(L)'
;MEINYIAVLLATVFQFMAGAVWYSVLFGKLWGKMHGFDKLSKEVQQKMMKSMGPMYAVQFLTTLLTSYVIGLFVVSLPSEWHAFGVTGFFWLGFALPTVIGTVIWGGTEPKWIVKKIAVQAGALLVCYQIAAAVFYFMR
;
A
#
# COMPACT_ATOMS: atom_id res chain seq x y z
N MET A 1 11.02 11.43 -22.90
CA MET A 1 10.41 10.27 -22.23
C MET A 1 9.01 10.66 -21.82
N GLU A 2 8.02 9.99 -22.36
CA GLU A 2 6.62 10.28 -22.05
C GLU A 2 6.07 9.23 -21.12
N ILE A 3 5.50 9.65 -20.01
CA ILE A 3 4.82 8.74 -19.08
C ILE A 3 3.42 8.42 -19.64
N ASN A 4 3.02 7.16 -19.52
CA ASN A 4 1.66 6.74 -19.87
C ASN A 4 0.71 7.05 -18.71
N TYR A 5 -0.06 8.14 -18.82
CA TYR A 5 -0.99 8.56 -17.76
C TYR A 5 -2.15 7.56 -17.55
N ILE A 6 -2.54 6.82 -18.58
CA ILE A 6 -3.54 5.75 -18.44
C ILE A 6 -2.98 4.63 -17.58
N ALA A 7 -1.71 4.26 -17.79
CA ALA A 7 -1.03 3.28 -16.94
C ALA A 7 -0.93 3.75 -15.50
N VAL A 8 -0.64 5.04 -15.26
CA VAL A 8 -0.63 5.62 -13.90
C VAL A 8 -1.99 5.45 -13.23
N LEU A 9 -3.06 5.79 -13.92
CA LEU A 9 -4.42 5.66 -13.38
C LEU A 9 -4.79 4.20 -13.10
N LEU A 10 -4.50 3.29 -14.04
CA LEU A 10 -4.77 1.85 -13.85
C LEU A 10 -3.94 1.26 -12.70
N ALA A 11 -2.66 1.61 -12.61
CA ALA A 11 -1.82 1.20 -11.50
C ALA A 11 -2.39 1.68 -10.15
N THR A 12 -2.89 2.91 -10.11
CA THR A 12 -3.53 3.47 -8.91
C THR A 12 -4.77 2.69 -8.52
N VAL A 13 -5.68 2.44 -9.47
CA VAL A 13 -6.93 1.72 -9.22
C VAL A 13 -6.64 0.30 -8.74
N PHE A 14 -5.76 -0.43 -9.40
CA PHE A 14 -5.42 -1.80 -9.01
C PHE A 14 -4.74 -1.87 -7.64
N GLN A 15 -3.84 -0.95 -7.33
CA GLN A 15 -3.23 -0.87 -6.00
C GLN A 15 -4.28 -0.56 -4.92
N PHE A 16 -5.17 0.39 -5.18
CA PHE A 16 -6.22 0.75 -4.26
C PHE A 16 -7.16 -0.44 -3.98
N MET A 17 -7.56 -1.16 -5.03
CA MET A 17 -8.38 -2.37 -4.89
C MET A 17 -7.65 -3.48 -4.12
N ALA A 18 -6.38 -3.70 -4.42
CA ALA A 18 -5.56 -4.68 -3.70
C ALA A 18 -5.43 -4.34 -2.21
N GLY A 19 -5.22 -3.06 -1.89
CA GLY A 19 -5.20 -2.58 -0.51
C GLY A 19 -6.53 -2.79 0.21
N ALA A 20 -7.63 -2.51 -0.47
CA ALA A 20 -8.98 -2.74 0.09
C ALA A 20 -9.21 -4.22 0.41
N VAL A 21 -8.86 -5.13 -0.49
CA VAL A 21 -8.95 -6.58 -0.27
C VAL A 21 -8.02 -7.03 0.85
N TRP A 22 -6.78 -6.51 0.88
CA TRP A 22 -5.77 -6.86 1.87
C TRP A 22 -6.23 -6.53 3.29
N TYR A 23 -6.73 -5.32 3.52
CA TYR A 23 -7.16 -4.85 4.83
C TYR A 23 -8.61 -5.18 5.18
N SER A 24 -9.37 -5.85 4.33
CA SER A 24 -10.73 -6.29 4.61
C SER A 24 -10.85 -7.81 4.59
N VAL A 25 -10.73 -8.43 3.41
CA VAL A 25 -10.96 -9.87 3.23
C VAL A 25 -9.83 -10.70 3.83
N LEU A 26 -8.56 -10.34 3.59
CA LEU A 26 -7.40 -11.13 3.99
C LEU A 26 -7.02 -10.89 5.45
N PHE A 27 -6.82 -9.66 5.85
CA PHE A 27 -6.27 -9.29 7.15
C PHE A 27 -7.18 -8.36 7.97
N GLY A 28 -8.43 -8.17 7.58
CA GLY A 28 -9.34 -7.25 8.25
C GLY A 28 -9.59 -7.60 9.70
N LYS A 29 -9.80 -8.87 10.01
CA LYS A 29 -10.00 -9.34 11.39
C LYS A 29 -8.76 -9.15 12.24
N LEU A 30 -7.60 -9.52 11.72
CA LEU A 30 -6.32 -9.37 12.41
C LEU A 30 -6.00 -7.88 12.64
N TRP A 31 -6.21 -7.06 11.62
CA TRP A 31 -5.99 -5.62 11.69
C TRP A 31 -6.89 -4.95 12.74
N GLY A 32 -8.17 -5.31 12.75
CA GLY A 32 -9.11 -4.85 13.75
C GLY A 32 -8.72 -5.26 15.18
N LYS A 33 -8.23 -6.48 15.36
CA LYS A 33 -7.74 -6.98 16.64
C LYS A 33 -6.53 -6.19 17.14
N MET A 34 -5.58 -5.92 16.25
CA MET A 34 -4.38 -5.14 16.62
C MET A 34 -4.71 -3.72 17.09
N HIS A 35 -5.78 -3.13 16.59
CA HIS A 35 -6.21 -1.77 16.92
C HIS A 35 -7.35 -1.69 17.92
N GLY A 36 -7.78 -2.83 18.48
CA GLY A 36 -8.87 -2.86 19.47
C GLY A 36 -10.27 -2.61 18.88
N PHE A 37 -10.42 -2.64 17.56
CA PHE A 37 -11.69 -2.42 16.87
C PHE A 37 -12.73 -3.49 17.24
N ASP A 38 -12.34 -4.73 17.43
CA ASP A 38 -13.18 -5.84 17.85
C ASP A 38 -13.78 -5.66 19.25
N LYS A 39 -13.16 -4.84 20.09
CA LYS A 39 -13.65 -4.52 21.46
C LYS A 39 -14.69 -3.40 21.49
N LEU A 40 -14.89 -2.72 20.38
CA LEU A 40 -15.86 -1.64 20.29
C LEU A 40 -17.28 -2.18 20.05
N SER A 41 -18.29 -1.44 20.50
CA SER A 41 -19.69 -1.77 20.19
C SER A 41 -19.94 -1.69 18.69
N LYS A 42 -20.94 -2.43 18.19
CA LYS A 42 -21.31 -2.38 16.76
C LYS A 42 -21.68 -0.98 16.29
N GLU A 43 -22.33 -0.20 17.15
CA GLU A 43 -22.70 1.18 16.87
C GLU A 43 -21.48 2.07 16.63
N VAL A 44 -20.47 1.98 17.51
CA VAL A 44 -19.20 2.72 17.37
C VAL A 44 -18.44 2.27 16.13
N GLN A 45 -18.39 0.96 15.86
CA GLN A 45 -17.76 0.42 14.66
C GLN A 45 -18.39 0.99 13.38
N GLN A 46 -19.72 1.04 13.31
CA GLN A 46 -20.42 1.60 12.15
C GLN A 46 -20.16 3.09 11.97
N LYS A 47 -20.12 3.87 13.06
CA LYS A 47 -19.76 5.30 13.01
C LYS A 47 -18.35 5.52 12.47
N MET A 48 -17.38 4.73 12.95
CA MET A 48 -16.00 4.79 12.46
C MET A 48 -15.91 4.47 10.98
N MET A 49 -16.58 3.43 10.51
CA MET A 49 -16.58 3.05 9.09
C MET A 49 -17.22 4.13 8.21
N LYS A 50 -18.30 4.76 8.65
CA LYS A 50 -18.93 5.88 7.92
C LYS A 50 -18.04 7.12 7.83
N SER A 51 -17.18 7.34 8.81
CA SER A 51 -16.25 8.49 8.82
C SER A 51 -15.01 8.30 7.96
N MET A 52 -14.80 7.12 7.36
CA MET A 52 -13.60 6.79 6.60
C MET A 52 -13.58 7.33 5.16
N GLY A 53 -14.68 7.87 4.64
CA GLY A 53 -14.75 8.37 3.28
C GLY A 53 -13.62 9.32 2.89
N PRO A 54 -13.37 10.40 3.66
CA PRO A 54 -12.26 11.31 3.41
C PRO A 54 -10.88 10.62 3.45
N MET A 55 -10.71 9.62 4.32
CA MET A 55 -9.46 8.85 4.42
C MET A 55 -9.20 8.03 3.16
N TYR A 56 -10.23 7.43 2.58
CA TYR A 56 -10.13 6.72 1.31
C TYR A 56 -9.74 7.65 0.16
N ALA A 57 -10.29 8.86 0.13
CA ALA A 57 -9.91 9.87 -0.86
C ALA A 57 -8.44 10.25 -0.76
N VAL A 58 -7.94 10.51 0.44
CA VAL A 58 -6.52 10.79 0.69
C VAL A 58 -5.66 9.60 0.30
N GLN A 59 -6.07 8.39 0.66
CA GLN A 59 -5.33 7.17 0.29
C GLN A 59 -5.26 7.00 -1.23
N PHE A 60 -6.34 7.28 -1.94
CA PHE A 60 -6.35 7.23 -3.40
C PHE A 60 -5.36 8.24 -4.00
N LEU A 61 -5.35 9.48 -3.51
CA LEU A 61 -4.44 10.51 -3.98
C LEU A 61 -2.97 10.18 -3.69
N THR A 62 -2.67 9.64 -2.51
CA THR A 62 -1.30 9.22 -2.19
C THR A 62 -0.86 8.01 -3.03
N THR A 63 -1.77 7.10 -3.32
CA THR A 63 -1.51 5.97 -4.22
C THR A 63 -1.28 6.46 -5.66
N LEU A 64 -2.03 7.46 -6.10
CA LEU A 64 -1.84 8.11 -7.40
C LEU A 64 -0.44 8.72 -7.51
N LEU A 65 0.00 9.43 -6.47
CA LEU A 65 1.35 9.99 -6.40
C LEU A 65 2.42 8.88 -6.47
N THR A 66 2.24 7.81 -5.70
CA THR A 66 3.15 6.65 -5.73
C THR A 66 3.23 6.03 -7.12
N SER A 67 2.07 5.82 -7.76
CA SER A 67 2.00 5.27 -9.12
C SER A 67 2.72 6.17 -10.13
N TYR A 68 2.52 7.47 -10.03
CA TYR A 68 3.19 8.44 -10.90
C TYR A 68 4.71 8.38 -10.76
N VAL A 69 5.20 8.40 -9.51
CA VAL A 69 6.64 8.34 -9.23
C VAL A 69 7.25 7.02 -9.72
N ILE A 70 6.61 5.88 -9.43
CA ILE A 70 7.06 4.57 -9.93
C ILE A 70 7.08 4.57 -11.46
N GLY A 71 6.03 5.11 -12.10
CA GLY A 71 5.95 5.21 -13.55
C GLY A 71 7.11 6.01 -14.16
N LEU A 72 7.44 7.15 -13.57
CA LEU A 72 8.59 7.96 -14.00
C LEU A 72 9.90 7.18 -13.91
N PHE A 73 10.10 6.46 -12.81
CA PHE A 73 11.30 5.62 -12.66
C PHE A 73 11.34 4.50 -13.69
N VAL A 74 10.26 3.77 -13.86
CA VAL A 74 10.20 2.63 -14.79
C VAL A 74 10.46 3.08 -16.23
N VAL A 75 9.88 4.22 -16.65
CA VAL A 75 10.12 4.78 -18.00
C VAL A 75 11.58 5.23 -18.19
N SER A 76 12.23 5.64 -17.11
CA SER A 76 13.61 6.13 -17.13
C SER A 76 14.67 5.02 -17.00
N LEU A 77 14.26 3.80 -16.74
CA LEU A 77 15.18 2.69 -16.53
C LEU A 77 15.88 2.27 -17.84
N PRO A 78 17.19 1.94 -17.76
CA PRO A 78 17.86 1.23 -18.84
C PRO A 78 17.14 -0.10 -19.17
N SER A 79 17.24 -0.53 -20.40
CA SER A 79 16.55 -1.73 -20.90
C SER A 79 16.91 -3.02 -20.15
N GLU A 80 18.09 -3.06 -19.56
CA GLU A 80 18.56 -4.21 -18.79
C GLU A 80 17.99 -4.28 -17.35
N TRP A 81 17.33 -3.23 -16.90
CA TRP A 81 16.75 -3.19 -15.55
C TRP A 81 15.28 -3.59 -15.57
N HIS A 82 14.93 -4.55 -14.74
CA HIS A 82 13.57 -5.04 -14.62
C HIS A 82 12.73 -4.20 -13.66
N ALA A 83 11.55 -3.77 -14.11
CA ALA A 83 10.63 -2.97 -13.30
C ALA A 83 10.29 -3.63 -11.95
N PHE A 84 10.08 -4.95 -11.94
CA PHE A 84 9.80 -5.71 -10.71
C PHE A 84 10.97 -5.70 -9.72
N GLY A 85 12.19 -5.85 -10.22
CA GLY A 85 13.38 -5.80 -9.39
C GLY A 85 13.60 -4.43 -8.76
N VAL A 86 13.41 -3.37 -9.55
CA VAL A 86 13.61 -2.00 -9.08
C VAL A 86 12.56 -1.60 -8.04
N THR A 87 11.30 -1.91 -8.28
CA THR A 87 10.23 -1.61 -7.29
C THR A 87 10.38 -2.43 -6.03
N GLY A 88 10.81 -3.69 -6.14
CA GLY A 88 11.15 -4.53 -5.00
C GLY A 88 12.33 -3.97 -4.19
N PHE A 89 13.32 -3.43 -4.88
CA PHE A 89 14.48 -2.78 -4.24
C PHE A 89 14.08 -1.48 -3.52
N PHE A 90 13.20 -0.67 -4.12
CA PHE A 90 12.64 0.50 -3.44
C PHE A 90 11.82 0.11 -2.21
N TRP A 91 11.03 -0.96 -2.31
CA TRP A 91 10.32 -1.48 -1.15
C TRP A 91 11.28 -1.86 -0.03
N LEU A 92 12.34 -2.58 -0.35
CA LEU A 92 13.32 -3.02 0.64
C LEU A 92 14.06 -1.84 1.29
N GLY A 93 14.40 -0.82 0.52
CA GLY A 93 15.21 0.32 1.00
C GLY A 93 14.42 1.48 1.59
N PHE A 94 13.17 1.68 1.18
CA PHE A 94 12.36 2.82 1.60
C PHE A 94 11.08 2.42 2.32
N ALA A 95 10.28 1.54 1.76
CA ALA A 95 8.98 1.17 2.34
C ALA A 95 9.15 0.36 3.63
N LEU A 96 9.90 -0.72 3.58
CA LEU A 96 10.10 -1.60 4.73
C LEU A 96 10.71 -0.89 5.94
N PRO A 97 11.84 -0.15 5.82
CA PRO A 97 12.38 0.59 6.96
C PRO A 97 11.41 1.64 7.52
N THR A 98 10.66 2.31 6.66
CA THR A 98 9.67 3.31 7.07
C THR A 98 8.53 2.66 7.86
N VAL A 99 8.02 1.54 7.40
CA VAL A 99 6.98 0.77 8.11
C VAL A 99 7.50 0.29 9.46
N ILE A 100 8.70 -0.26 9.51
CA ILE A 100 9.32 -0.70 10.77
C ILE A 100 9.39 0.46 11.76
N GLY A 101 9.93 1.60 11.34
CA GLY A 101 10.04 2.78 12.19
C GLY A 101 8.68 3.27 12.68
N THR A 102 7.70 3.35 11.80
CA THR A 102 6.34 3.79 12.15
C THR A 102 5.69 2.86 13.19
N VAL A 103 5.88 1.56 13.04
CA VAL A 103 5.28 0.57 13.94
C VAL A 103 5.96 0.58 15.31
N ILE A 104 7.30 0.55 15.36
CA ILE A 104 8.02 0.48 16.65
C ILE A 104 7.87 1.75 17.49
N TRP A 105 7.74 2.92 16.85
CA TRP A 105 7.59 4.21 17.54
C TRP A 105 6.13 4.69 17.62
N GLY A 106 5.19 3.97 17.03
CA GLY A 106 3.78 4.37 16.93
C GLY A 106 2.88 3.87 18.06
N GLY A 107 3.44 3.45 19.18
CA GLY A 107 2.66 2.98 20.33
C GLY A 107 2.04 1.59 20.14
N THR A 108 2.57 0.79 19.24
CA THR A 108 2.10 -0.58 19.00
C THR A 108 2.43 -1.48 20.20
N GLU A 109 1.45 -2.26 20.65
CA GLU A 109 1.71 -3.28 21.69
C GLU A 109 2.80 -4.26 21.22
N PRO A 110 3.79 -4.60 22.08
CA PRO A 110 4.92 -5.44 21.69
C PRO A 110 4.53 -6.77 21.03
N LYS A 111 3.43 -7.39 21.48
CA LYS A 111 2.93 -8.65 20.91
C LYS A 111 2.49 -8.55 19.45
N TRP A 112 2.17 -7.33 18.95
CA TRP A 112 1.67 -7.10 17.61
C TRP A 112 2.72 -6.54 16.64
N ILE A 113 3.90 -6.13 17.12
CA ILE A 113 4.90 -5.43 16.32
C ILE A 113 5.24 -6.20 15.04
N VAL A 114 5.65 -7.46 15.15
CA VAL A 114 6.06 -8.27 13.99
C VAL A 114 4.91 -8.48 13.02
N LYS A 115 3.71 -8.83 13.53
CA LYS A 115 2.53 -9.04 12.69
C LYS A 115 2.09 -7.77 11.98
N LYS A 116 2.12 -6.64 12.66
CA LYS A 116 1.76 -5.34 12.08
C LYS A 116 2.73 -4.92 10.98
N ILE A 117 4.03 -5.09 11.20
CA ILE A 117 5.05 -4.86 10.18
C ILE A 117 4.80 -5.76 8.97
N ALA A 118 4.57 -7.05 9.18
CA ALA A 118 4.33 -8.00 8.09
C ALA A 118 3.10 -7.63 7.27
N VAL A 119 2.00 -7.25 7.90
CA VAL A 119 0.77 -6.86 7.20
C VAL A 119 0.98 -5.57 6.40
N GLN A 120 1.53 -4.53 7.00
CA GLN A 120 1.74 -3.25 6.33
C GLN A 120 2.80 -3.32 5.22
N ALA A 121 3.95 -3.91 5.52
CA ALA A 121 5.03 -4.04 4.55
C ALA A 121 4.64 -4.97 3.40
N GLY A 122 3.92 -6.05 3.70
CA GLY A 122 3.40 -6.97 2.68
C GLY A 122 2.41 -6.29 1.74
N ALA A 123 1.51 -5.46 2.24
CA ALA A 123 0.58 -4.68 1.42
C ALA A 123 1.34 -3.77 0.45
N LEU A 124 2.33 -3.04 0.93
CA LEU A 124 3.14 -2.16 0.09
C LEU A 124 3.96 -2.93 -0.95
N LEU A 125 4.50 -4.09 -0.60
CA LEU A 125 5.20 -4.93 -1.57
C LEU A 125 4.28 -5.35 -2.72
N VAL A 126 3.10 -5.85 -2.39
CA VAL A 126 2.09 -6.24 -3.40
C VAL A 126 1.69 -5.04 -4.27
N CYS A 127 1.44 -3.89 -3.66
CA CYS A 127 1.09 -2.67 -4.39
C CYS A 127 2.21 -2.22 -5.34
N TYR A 128 3.45 -2.23 -4.90
CA TYR A 128 4.59 -1.86 -5.75
C TYR A 128 4.78 -2.83 -6.92
N GLN A 129 4.58 -4.13 -6.69
CA GLN A 129 4.66 -5.13 -7.76
C GLN A 129 3.48 -5.00 -8.75
N ILE A 130 2.29 -4.63 -8.29
CA ILE A 130 1.15 -4.31 -9.18
C ILE A 130 1.48 -3.12 -10.07
N ALA A 131 2.02 -2.05 -9.52
CA ALA A 131 2.45 -0.89 -10.31
C ALA A 131 3.51 -1.28 -11.33
N ALA A 132 4.51 -2.05 -10.93
CA ALA A 132 5.54 -2.55 -11.84
C ALA A 132 4.94 -3.36 -12.99
N ALA A 133 3.99 -4.24 -12.70
CA ALA A 133 3.32 -5.05 -13.72
C ALA A 133 2.56 -4.18 -14.73
N VAL A 134 1.77 -3.21 -14.25
CA VAL A 134 1.01 -2.31 -15.12
C VAL A 134 1.95 -1.55 -16.07
N PHE A 135 3.01 -0.95 -15.54
CA PHE A 135 3.97 -0.21 -16.37
C PHE A 135 4.78 -1.12 -17.30
N TYR A 136 5.06 -2.34 -16.88
CA TYR A 136 5.76 -3.32 -17.73
C TYR A 136 4.91 -3.71 -18.95
N PHE A 137 3.62 -4.00 -18.74
CA PHE A 137 2.73 -4.43 -19.83
C PHE A 137 2.15 -3.29 -20.67
N MET A 138 2.19 -2.07 -20.17
CA MET A 138 1.65 -0.88 -20.86
C MET A 138 2.74 0.07 -21.37
N ARG A 139 3.94 -0.41 -21.54
CA ARG A 139 5.03 0.35 -22.15
C ARG A 139 4.75 0.73 -23.58
#